data_cdf00efa33cdbc19f23a494870ae0104
#
_entry.id   cdf00efa33cdbc19f23a494870ae0104
#
_cell.length_a   1.000
_cell.length_b   1.000
_cell.length_c   1.000
_cell.angle_alpha   90.00
_cell.angle_beta   90.00
_cell.angle_gamma   90.00
#
_symmetry.space_group_name_H-M   'P 1'
#
loop_
_entity.id
_entity.type
_entity.pdbx_description
1 polymer ?
#
loop_
_entity_poly.entity_id
_entity_poly.type
_entity_poly.pdbx_seq_one_letter_code
_entity_poly.pdbx_strand_id
1 'polypeptide(L)'
;MKAVFLYLIFTTSSILFAQIDKQTRDNSLGLYKNQRLFHSPPKPLFKGRKHDLDFVTSVPKDSIISGSLFFKTNSMTFYREFNLESTHGLFRFTYDPKIFPGTHLEYYFVMKTYKGIHAAPVNDNGELAPVNKLLIDPIQYYKQQARLNK
;
A
#
# COMPACT_ATOMS: atom_id res chain seq x y z
N MET A 1 33.86 -17.71 40.50
CA MET A 1 32.47 -17.23 40.57
C MET A 1 32.13 -16.02 39.67
N LYS A 2 33.09 -15.24 39.15
CA LYS A 2 32.78 -14.06 38.28
C LYS A 2 32.45 -14.41 36.80
N ALA A 3 32.94 -15.55 36.30
CA ALA A 3 32.73 -15.94 34.90
C ALA A 3 31.32 -16.48 34.59
N VAL A 4 30.63 -17.10 35.56
CA VAL A 4 29.29 -17.69 35.41
C VAL A 4 28.21 -16.59 35.31
N PHE A 5 28.43 -15.46 35.99
CA PHE A 5 27.47 -14.34 35.95
C PHE A 5 27.43 -13.61 34.60
N LEU A 6 28.58 -13.56 33.91
CA LEU A 6 28.67 -12.91 32.59
C LEU A 6 27.96 -13.75 31.51
N TYR A 7 27.98 -15.08 31.62
CA TYR A 7 27.32 -15.97 30.67
C TYR A 7 25.79 -15.93 30.76
N LEU A 8 25.23 -15.70 31.96
CA LEU A 8 23.78 -15.60 32.16
C LEU A 8 23.20 -14.32 31.58
N ILE A 9 23.95 -13.21 31.58
CA ILE A 9 23.50 -11.93 31.03
C ILE A 9 23.48 -11.99 29.49
N PHE A 10 24.41 -12.70 28.86
CA PHE A 10 24.43 -12.84 27.39
C PHE A 10 23.32 -13.74 26.85
N THR A 11 22.90 -14.77 27.58
CA THR A 11 21.85 -15.68 27.16
C THR A 11 20.47 -15.05 27.29
N THR A 12 20.23 -14.19 28.27
CA THR A 12 18.95 -13.52 28.47
C THR A 12 18.67 -12.44 27.40
N SER A 13 19.71 -11.72 26.95
CA SER A 13 19.56 -10.72 25.89
C SER A 13 19.21 -11.34 24.53
N SER A 14 19.78 -12.51 24.20
CA SER A 14 19.49 -13.20 22.94
C SER A 14 18.03 -13.70 22.85
N ILE A 15 17.46 -14.13 23.98
CA ILE A 15 16.06 -14.57 24.05
C ILE A 15 15.10 -13.39 23.88
N LEU A 16 15.46 -12.21 24.46
CA LEU A 16 14.63 -11.02 24.36
C LEU A 16 14.52 -10.51 22.91
N PHE A 17 15.63 -10.51 22.17
CA PHE A 17 15.65 -10.10 20.75
C PHE A 17 14.84 -11.07 19.88
N ALA A 18 14.92 -12.38 20.12
CA ALA A 18 14.14 -13.37 19.38
C ALA A 18 12.62 -13.25 19.65
N GLN A 19 12.23 -12.88 20.87
CA GLN A 19 10.82 -12.65 21.21
C GLN A 19 10.27 -11.37 20.57
N ILE A 20 11.05 -10.28 20.53
CA ILE A 20 10.64 -9.02 19.87
C ILE A 20 10.43 -9.25 18.37
N ASP A 21 11.35 -9.98 17.73
CA ASP A 21 11.26 -10.24 16.28
C ASP A 21 10.04 -11.11 15.92
N LYS A 22 9.72 -12.11 16.75
CA LYS A 22 8.54 -12.97 16.58
C LYS A 22 7.24 -12.20 16.78
N GLN A 23 7.18 -11.36 17.82
CA GLN A 23 5.98 -10.56 18.11
C GLN A 23 5.73 -9.49 17.05
N THR A 24 6.77 -8.93 16.46
CA THR A 24 6.69 -7.98 15.35
C THR A 24 6.19 -8.68 14.08
N ARG A 25 6.65 -9.90 13.78
CA ARG A 25 6.16 -10.72 12.65
C ARG A 25 4.71 -11.13 12.82
N ASP A 26 4.32 -11.62 14.00
CA ASP A 26 2.94 -12.04 14.27
C ASP A 26 1.97 -10.86 14.20
N ASN A 27 2.37 -9.66 14.63
CA ASN A 27 1.57 -8.46 14.50
C ASN A 27 1.46 -8.00 13.03
N SER A 28 2.51 -8.10 12.23
CA SER A 28 2.46 -7.76 10.80
C SER A 28 1.56 -8.72 10.01
N LEU A 29 1.61 -10.01 10.29
CA LEU A 29 0.74 -11.03 9.69
C LEU A 29 -0.73 -10.87 10.09
N GLY A 30 -1.01 -10.38 11.30
CA GLY A 30 -2.38 -10.12 11.78
C GLY A 30 -3.01 -8.86 11.19
N LEU A 31 -2.22 -7.88 10.78
CA LEU A 31 -2.68 -6.58 10.28
C LEU A 31 -3.48 -6.67 8.97
N TYR A 32 -3.21 -7.66 8.12
CA TYR A 32 -3.81 -7.78 6.80
C TYR A 32 -4.81 -8.94 6.66
N LYS A 33 -5.00 -9.75 7.69
CA LYS A 33 -5.78 -11.00 7.64
C LYS A 33 -7.28 -10.79 7.42
N ASN A 34 -7.83 -9.62 7.75
CA ASN A 34 -9.23 -9.26 7.51
C ASN A 34 -9.27 -8.10 6.52
N GLN A 35 -9.30 -8.42 5.25
CA GLN A 35 -9.38 -7.42 4.19
C GLN A 35 -10.70 -6.65 4.30
N ARG A 36 -10.62 -5.44 4.87
CA ARG A 36 -11.74 -4.49 4.98
C ARG A 36 -11.55 -3.27 4.08
N LEU A 37 -10.49 -3.27 3.30
CA LEU A 37 -10.11 -2.22 2.39
C LEU A 37 -9.88 -2.85 1.02
N PHE A 38 -10.60 -2.38 0.01
CA PHE A 38 -10.61 -2.92 -1.34
C PHE A 38 -10.12 -1.88 -2.31
N HIS A 39 -9.35 -2.31 -3.28
CA HIS A 39 -8.86 -1.48 -4.37
C HIS A 39 -8.80 -2.29 -5.66
N SER A 40 -9.35 -1.72 -6.73
CA SER A 40 -9.19 -2.24 -8.08
C SER A 40 -8.43 -1.20 -8.92
N PRO A 41 -7.16 -1.46 -9.24
CA PRO A 41 -6.36 -0.53 -10.03
C PRO A 41 -7.01 -0.25 -11.39
N PRO A 42 -7.09 1.02 -11.84
CA PRO A 42 -7.56 1.35 -13.17
C PRO A 42 -6.77 0.60 -14.25
N LYS A 43 -7.45 0.08 -15.26
CA LYS A 43 -6.85 -0.64 -16.39
C LYS A 43 -7.52 -0.23 -17.70
N PRO A 44 -6.76 0.29 -18.65
CA PRO A 44 -5.35 0.71 -18.61
C PRO A 44 -5.16 2.07 -17.94
N LEU A 45 -3.92 2.32 -17.44
CA LEU A 45 -3.50 3.65 -17.03
C LEU A 45 -2.84 4.34 -18.23
N PHE A 46 -3.40 5.47 -18.67
CA PHE A 46 -2.91 6.18 -19.84
C PHE A 46 -1.99 7.36 -19.49
N LYS A 47 -0.95 7.55 -20.29
CA LYS A 47 -0.13 8.78 -20.25
C LYS A 47 -0.98 10.00 -20.56
N GLY A 48 -0.74 11.10 -19.86
CA GLY A 48 -1.35 12.41 -20.11
C GLY A 48 -2.83 12.50 -19.69
N ARG A 49 -3.42 11.48 -19.08
CA ARG A 49 -4.78 11.50 -18.57
C ARG A 49 -4.81 11.38 -17.06
N LYS A 50 -5.78 12.04 -16.44
CA LYS A 50 -6.09 11.84 -15.02
C LYS A 50 -6.69 10.48 -14.78
N HIS A 51 -6.38 9.88 -13.62
CA HIS A 51 -6.92 8.61 -13.18
C HIS A 51 -7.32 8.69 -11.72
N ASP A 52 -8.51 8.22 -11.41
CA ASP A 52 -8.95 8.10 -10.03
C ASP A 52 -8.46 6.77 -9.45
N LEU A 53 -7.80 6.87 -8.30
CA LEU A 53 -7.39 5.75 -7.47
C LEU A 53 -8.38 5.65 -6.32
N ASP A 54 -9.29 4.69 -6.42
CA ASP A 54 -10.38 4.50 -5.48
C ASP A 54 -10.07 3.36 -4.51
N PHE A 55 -10.22 3.65 -3.22
CA PHE A 55 -10.09 2.67 -2.14
C PHE A 55 -11.40 2.64 -1.37
N VAL A 56 -12.05 1.49 -1.34
CA VAL A 56 -13.36 1.30 -0.74
C VAL A 56 -13.23 0.52 0.55
N THR A 57 -13.92 0.96 1.60
CA THR A 57 -13.95 0.25 2.87
C THR A 57 -15.36 0.03 3.39
N SER A 58 -15.57 -1.09 4.06
CA SER A 58 -16.78 -1.39 4.83
C SER A 58 -16.70 -0.91 6.29
N VAL A 59 -15.58 -0.30 6.70
CA VAL A 59 -15.40 0.21 8.06
C VAL A 59 -16.24 1.48 8.24
N PRO A 60 -17.04 1.60 9.30
CA PRO A 60 -17.79 2.81 9.61
C PRO A 60 -16.87 4.03 9.76
N LYS A 61 -17.31 5.18 9.25
CA LYS A 61 -16.55 6.43 9.27
C LYS A 61 -16.02 6.78 10.65
N ASP A 62 -16.86 6.63 11.67
CA ASP A 62 -16.53 6.97 13.07
C ASP A 62 -15.42 6.07 13.67
N SER A 63 -15.13 4.95 13.03
CA SER A 63 -14.05 4.05 13.43
C SER A 63 -12.73 4.36 12.71
N ILE A 64 -12.74 5.23 11.72
CA ILE A 64 -11.57 5.58 10.91
C ILE A 64 -10.88 6.77 11.55
N ILE A 65 -9.57 6.65 11.81
CA ILE A 65 -8.73 7.71 12.34
C ILE A 65 -8.10 8.51 11.19
N SER A 66 -7.54 7.82 10.19
CA SER A 66 -6.90 8.43 9.03
C SER A 66 -6.84 7.47 7.85
N GLY A 67 -6.74 8.03 6.65
CA GLY A 67 -6.43 7.32 5.43
C GLY A 67 -5.33 8.03 4.67
N SER A 68 -4.26 7.33 4.32
CA SER A 68 -3.08 7.89 3.65
C SER A 68 -2.75 7.09 2.39
N LEU A 69 -2.66 7.79 1.27
CA LEU A 69 -2.10 7.25 0.03
C LEU A 69 -0.61 7.55 -0.02
N PHE A 70 0.17 6.52 -0.25
CA PHE A 70 1.59 6.62 -0.54
C PHE A 70 1.80 6.30 -2.02
N PHE A 71 2.34 7.24 -2.77
CA PHE A 71 2.66 6.98 -4.17
C PHE A 71 3.97 7.62 -4.59
N LYS A 72 4.57 7.06 -5.63
CA LYS A 72 5.70 7.62 -6.36
C LYS A 72 5.58 7.32 -7.85
N THR A 73 6.21 8.15 -8.66
CA THR A 73 6.50 7.87 -10.06
C THR A 73 8.00 7.53 -10.20
N ASN A 74 8.41 7.03 -11.35
CA ASN A 74 9.84 6.80 -11.62
C ASN A 74 10.70 8.07 -11.64
N SER A 75 10.09 9.26 -11.64
CA SER A 75 10.78 10.55 -11.48
C SER A 75 10.96 10.98 -10.02
N MET A 76 10.46 10.19 -9.06
CA MET A 76 10.53 10.48 -7.62
C MET A 76 11.42 9.45 -6.91
N THR A 77 12.29 9.92 -6.02
CA THR A 77 13.15 9.05 -5.20
C THR A 77 12.37 8.38 -4.07
N PHE A 78 11.42 9.10 -3.46
CA PHE A 78 10.68 8.65 -2.30
C PHE A 78 9.18 8.69 -2.55
N TYR A 79 8.44 7.87 -1.79
CA TYR A 79 6.98 7.98 -1.74
C TYR A 79 6.55 9.33 -1.19
N ARG A 80 5.50 9.90 -1.80
CA ARG A 80 4.75 11.02 -1.23
C ARG A 80 3.52 10.49 -0.52
N GLU A 81 3.23 11.06 0.63
CA GLU A 81 2.03 10.77 1.40
C GLU A 81 0.96 11.83 1.14
N PHE A 82 -0.27 11.37 0.95
CA PHE A 82 -1.46 12.20 0.83
C PHE A 82 -2.53 11.70 1.77
N ASN A 83 -2.93 12.52 2.72
CA ASN A 83 -4.07 12.23 3.58
C ASN A 83 -5.35 12.41 2.78
N LEU A 84 -6.20 11.38 2.79
CA LEU A 84 -7.48 11.36 2.10
C LEU A 84 -8.60 11.28 3.12
N GLU A 85 -9.67 12.03 2.86
CA GLU A 85 -10.90 11.92 3.63
C GLU A 85 -11.85 10.90 3.01
N SER A 86 -12.55 10.14 3.86
CA SER A 86 -13.55 9.18 3.41
C SER A 86 -14.89 9.86 3.16
N THR A 87 -15.45 9.62 1.99
CA THR A 87 -16.83 9.98 1.66
C THR A 87 -17.61 8.69 1.44
N HIS A 88 -18.54 8.35 2.35
CA HIS A 88 -19.36 7.13 2.29
C HIS A 88 -18.54 5.84 2.11
N GLY A 89 -17.39 5.73 2.79
CA GLY A 89 -16.51 4.56 2.69
C GLY A 89 -15.60 4.54 1.46
N LEU A 90 -15.59 5.62 0.68
CA LEU A 90 -14.71 5.80 -0.48
C LEU A 90 -13.63 6.82 -0.15
N PHE A 91 -12.37 6.43 -0.35
CA PHE A 91 -11.22 7.32 -0.42
C PHE A 91 -10.81 7.44 -1.88
N ARG A 92 -10.76 8.65 -2.41
CA ARG A 92 -10.40 8.91 -3.80
C ARG A 92 -9.20 9.83 -3.89
N PHE A 93 -8.23 9.45 -4.72
CA PHE A 93 -7.14 10.31 -5.14
C PHE A 93 -7.11 10.41 -6.66
N THR A 94 -7.16 11.61 -7.19
CA THR A 94 -7.02 11.82 -8.63
C THR A 94 -5.54 12.03 -8.98
N TYR A 95 -4.92 11.00 -9.54
CA TYR A 95 -3.58 11.11 -10.10
C TYR A 95 -3.59 11.96 -11.37
N ASP A 96 -2.83 13.05 -11.37
CA ASP A 96 -2.66 13.92 -12.53
C ASP A 96 -1.20 13.86 -13.01
N PRO A 97 -0.93 13.28 -14.20
CA PRO A 97 0.43 13.16 -14.73
C PRO A 97 1.05 14.50 -15.13
N LYS A 98 0.27 15.60 -15.20
CA LYS A 98 0.82 16.94 -15.38
C LYS A 98 1.46 17.48 -14.11
N ILE A 99 0.94 17.07 -12.95
CA ILE A 99 1.47 17.45 -11.63
C ILE A 99 2.57 16.47 -11.20
N PHE A 100 2.36 15.17 -11.47
CA PHE A 100 3.25 14.09 -11.09
C PHE A 100 3.71 13.32 -12.34
N PRO A 101 4.67 13.86 -13.09
CA PRO A 101 5.12 13.24 -14.33
C PRO A 101 5.83 11.91 -14.07
N GLY A 102 5.73 11.00 -15.04
CA GLY A 102 6.41 9.71 -15.01
C GLY A 102 5.87 8.75 -16.05
N THR A 103 6.52 7.61 -16.17
CA THR A 103 6.12 6.49 -17.04
C THR A 103 5.59 5.30 -16.24
N HIS A 104 5.89 5.26 -14.95
CA HIS A 104 5.43 4.25 -14.00
C HIS A 104 4.82 4.95 -12.80
N LEU A 105 3.77 4.32 -12.26
CA LEU A 105 3.13 4.72 -11.02
C LEU A 105 3.18 3.54 -10.05
N GLU A 106 3.76 3.78 -8.89
CA GLU A 106 3.79 2.82 -7.78
C GLU A 106 3.08 3.42 -6.58
N TYR A 107 2.14 2.68 -5.98
CA TYR A 107 1.34 3.20 -4.87
C TYR A 107 0.73 2.12 -4.00
N TYR A 108 0.40 2.49 -2.77
CA TYR A 108 -0.42 1.74 -1.84
C TYR A 108 -1.17 2.70 -0.91
N PHE A 109 -2.20 2.20 -0.25
CA PHE A 109 -3.02 2.98 0.66
C PHE A 109 -3.06 2.32 2.04
N VAL A 110 -3.01 3.12 3.08
CA VAL A 110 -3.07 2.70 4.49
C VAL A 110 -4.21 3.42 5.18
N MET A 111 -5.09 2.66 5.83
CA MET A 111 -6.18 3.16 6.66
C MET A 111 -5.94 2.76 8.11
N LYS A 112 -5.88 3.73 9.00
CA LYS A 112 -5.78 3.55 10.45
C LYS A 112 -7.16 3.63 11.07
N THR A 113 -7.49 2.67 11.91
CA THR A 113 -8.74 2.61 12.68
C THR A 113 -8.44 2.44 14.16
N TYR A 114 -9.44 2.61 15.03
CA TYR A 114 -9.29 2.31 16.46
C TYR A 114 -9.00 0.83 16.74
N LYS A 115 -9.30 -0.08 15.78
CA LYS A 115 -9.09 -1.53 15.91
C LYS A 115 -7.81 -2.05 15.25
N GLY A 116 -7.07 -1.19 14.52
CA GLY A 116 -5.84 -1.58 13.83
C GLY A 116 -5.61 -0.85 12.53
N ILE A 117 -4.62 -1.33 11.78
CA ILE A 117 -4.20 -0.76 10.51
C ILE A 117 -4.63 -1.71 9.38
N HIS A 118 -5.16 -1.15 8.31
CA HIS A 118 -5.51 -1.86 7.08
C HIS A 118 -4.74 -1.25 5.92
N ALA A 119 -4.27 -2.06 5.01
CA ALA A 119 -3.59 -1.59 3.81
C ALA A 119 -4.13 -2.27 2.55
N ALA A 120 -3.99 -1.62 1.41
CA ALA A 120 -4.36 -2.13 0.10
C ALA A 120 -3.41 -1.60 -0.99
N PRO A 121 -3.14 -2.43 -2.01
CA PRO A 121 -3.50 -3.83 -2.12
C PRO A 121 -2.62 -4.73 -1.24
N VAL A 122 -3.12 -5.92 -0.99
CA VAL A 122 -2.38 -7.00 -0.30
C VAL A 122 -2.31 -8.21 -1.21
N ASN A 123 -1.26 -9.02 -1.05
CA ASN A 123 -1.12 -10.31 -1.75
C ASN A 123 -1.96 -11.40 -1.05
N ASP A 124 -1.93 -12.62 -1.60
CA ASP A 124 -2.69 -13.77 -1.06
C ASP A 124 -2.25 -14.16 0.36
N ASN A 125 -1.05 -13.79 0.77
CA ASN A 125 -0.53 -13.99 2.13
C ASN A 125 -0.96 -12.88 3.11
N GLY A 126 -1.67 -11.85 2.62
CA GLY A 126 -2.09 -10.70 3.40
C GLY A 126 -0.98 -9.66 3.63
N GLU A 127 0.12 -9.73 2.89
CA GLU A 127 1.21 -8.77 2.97
C GLU A 127 0.98 -7.59 2.01
N LEU A 128 1.45 -6.41 2.37
CA LEU A 128 1.37 -5.24 1.52
C LEU A 128 2.07 -5.50 0.17
N ALA A 129 1.33 -5.30 -0.91
CA ALA A 129 1.81 -5.49 -2.28
C ALA A 129 1.54 -4.22 -3.09
N PRO A 130 2.44 -3.22 -3.09
CA PRO A 130 2.25 -1.97 -3.82
C PRO A 130 1.90 -2.23 -5.28
N VAL A 131 0.91 -1.48 -5.78
CA VAL A 131 0.59 -1.48 -7.22
C VAL A 131 1.76 -0.86 -7.96
N ASN A 132 2.27 -1.55 -8.97
CA ASN A 132 3.25 -1.01 -9.90
C ASN A 132 2.69 -1.13 -11.32
N LYS A 133 2.44 0.01 -11.98
CA LYS A 133 1.81 0.08 -13.29
C LYS A 133 2.55 1.00 -14.23
N LEU A 134 2.71 0.51 -15.47
CA LEU A 134 3.18 1.31 -16.59
C LEU A 134 2.05 2.21 -17.09
N LEU A 135 2.36 3.47 -17.35
CA LEU A 135 1.48 4.41 -18.03
C LEU A 135 1.62 4.20 -19.55
N ILE A 136 0.55 3.80 -20.18
CA ILE A 136 0.50 3.38 -21.59
C ILE A 136 0.16 4.57 -22.50
N ASP A 137 0.80 4.65 -23.65
CA ASP A 137 0.40 5.60 -24.69
C ASP A 137 -0.97 5.20 -25.28
N PRO A 138 -2.00 6.04 -25.16
CA PRO A 138 -3.34 5.72 -25.64
C PRO A 138 -3.38 5.44 -27.16
N ILE A 139 -2.56 6.12 -27.97
CA ILE A 139 -2.55 5.93 -29.43
C ILE A 139 -2.00 4.54 -29.77
N GLN A 140 -0.92 4.12 -29.13
CA GLN A 140 -0.34 2.79 -29.34
C GLN A 140 -1.30 1.70 -28.87
N TYR A 141 -1.93 1.90 -27.71
CA TYR A 141 -2.89 0.94 -27.15
C TYR A 141 -4.06 0.70 -28.12
N TYR A 142 -4.73 1.75 -28.59
CA TYR A 142 -5.87 1.59 -29.50
C TYR A 142 -5.48 1.06 -30.89
N LYS A 143 -4.29 1.40 -31.39
CA LYS A 143 -3.76 0.79 -32.63
C LYS A 143 -3.56 -0.71 -32.49
N GLN A 144 -3.07 -1.15 -31.33
CA GLN A 144 -2.87 -2.58 -31.05
C GLN A 144 -4.21 -3.31 -30.93
N GLN A 145 -5.20 -2.74 -30.21
CA GLN A 145 -6.53 -3.31 -30.08
C GLN A 145 -7.24 -3.44 -31.44
N ALA A 146 -7.14 -2.45 -32.30
CA ALA A 146 -7.71 -2.50 -33.65
C ALA A 146 -7.10 -3.58 -34.56
N ARG A 147 -5.85 -4.01 -34.28
CA ARG A 147 -5.23 -5.13 -35.00
C ARG A 147 -5.68 -6.49 -34.51
N LEU A 148 -5.98 -6.61 -33.21
CA LEU A 148 -6.41 -7.88 -32.60
C LEU A 148 -7.88 -8.21 -32.91
N ASN A 149 -8.69 -7.22 -33.28
CA ASN A 149 -10.11 -7.36 -33.58
C ASN A 149 -10.38 -7.51 -35.09
N LYS A 150 -9.35 -7.71 -35.90
CA LYS A 150 -9.43 -8.08 -37.33
C LYS A 150 -9.16 -9.56 -37.53
#